data_373dc0e2106c2212b1f58988ebcb5536
#
_entry.id   373dc0e2106c2212b1f58988ebcb5536
#
_cell.length_a   1.000
_cell.length_b   1.000
_cell.length_c   1.000
_cell.angle_alpha   90.00
_cell.angle_beta   90.00
_cell.angle_gamma   90.00
#
_symmetry.space_group_name_H-M   'P 1'
#
loop_
_entity.id
_entity.type
_entity.pdbx_description
1 polymer ?
#
loop_
_entity_poly.entity_id
_entity_poly.type
_entity_poly.pdbx_seq_one_letter_code
_entity_poly.pdbx_strand_id
1 'polypeptide(L)'
;MENIRSFVNQHATAFLMLILGVVILFSFGCGPVDEEDIEQLLQPEEATDTPPPMTTETEATIEEPVGLETLTFTIDATNREEWVYFSFATGDVVEVEDAENSEAWDIGFQRTQIKLNGGISGPGMGSAVMLTETTFEAVTAAPADGYREDTEDTLAIVPQSEKGWYIYTGPPTHWILPLEDRVFVIKAADGTLAKVQFVGYYKDNVNKEDSGFVTFEYVHQPDGSQNF
;
A
#
# COMPACT_ATOMS: atom_id res chain seq x y z
N MET A 1 -9.41 -16.10 -54.57
CA MET A 1 -9.34 -14.87 -55.39
C MET A 1 -9.83 -13.76 -54.50
N GLU A 2 -8.83 -13.09 -53.97
CA GLU A 2 -8.66 -11.61 -53.91
C GLU A 2 -9.63 -10.90 -52.98
N ASN A 3 -9.27 -10.12 -52.02
CA ASN A 3 -8.12 -9.20 -51.91
C ASN A 3 -7.83 -8.84 -50.44
N ILE A 4 -6.61 -8.98 -50.10
CA ILE A 4 -5.90 -8.36 -49.00
C ILE A 4 -5.52 -6.94 -49.45
N ARG A 5 -5.65 -5.92 -48.57
CA ARG A 5 -4.75 -4.76 -48.45
C ARG A 5 -5.31 -3.83 -47.39
N SER A 6 -4.62 -3.77 -46.27
CA SER A 6 -3.63 -2.72 -45.97
C SER A 6 -4.23 -1.34 -45.73
N PHE A 7 -4.30 -0.93 -44.44
CA PHE A 7 -4.16 0.48 -44.07
C PHE A 7 -3.19 0.62 -42.92
N VAL A 8 -1.94 0.81 -43.30
CA VAL A 8 -0.92 1.48 -42.49
C VAL A 8 -1.00 2.96 -42.89
N ASN A 9 -1.22 3.85 -41.95
CA ASN A 9 -0.79 5.25 -42.05
C ASN A 9 -0.83 5.85 -40.66
N GLN A 10 0.34 6.02 -39.99
CA GLN A 10 1.14 7.24 -39.99
C GLN A 10 0.38 8.48 -39.49
N HIS A 11 0.59 8.81 -38.22
CA HIS A 11 0.77 10.21 -37.82
C HIS A 11 1.78 10.27 -36.67
N ALA A 12 3.04 10.42 -37.04
CA ALA A 12 4.07 10.99 -36.20
C ALA A 12 3.86 12.52 -36.23
N THR A 13 3.47 13.10 -35.13
CA THR A 13 3.52 14.54 -34.94
C THR A 13 4.45 14.85 -33.78
N ALA A 14 5.63 15.32 -34.13
CA ALA A 14 6.61 15.87 -33.21
C ALA A 14 6.05 17.12 -32.55
N PHE A 15 5.95 17.11 -31.21
CA PHE A 15 5.72 18.33 -30.44
C PHE A 15 7.07 18.83 -29.93
N LEU A 16 7.56 19.87 -30.58
CA LEU A 16 8.74 20.64 -30.22
C LEU A 16 8.38 21.52 -29.01
N MET A 17 8.90 21.19 -27.82
CA MET A 17 8.76 22.05 -26.65
C MET A 17 9.76 23.21 -26.72
N LEU A 18 9.20 24.42 -26.82
CA LEU A 18 9.91 25.67 -26.64
C LEU A 18 10.08 25.96 -25.15
N ILE A 19 11.30 25.79 -24.63
CA ILE A 19 11.65 26.17 -23.25
C ILE A 19 12.02 27.65 -23.27
N LEU A 20 11.13 28.48 -22.75
CA LEU A 20 11.40 29.92 -22.50
C LEU A 20 11.99 30.04 -21.08
N GLY A 21 13.30 30.17 -21.00
CA GLY A 21 14.02 30.46 -19.76
C GLY A 21 13.80 31.90 -19.32
N VAL A 22 13.21 32.08 -18.14
CA VAL A 22 13.21 33.37 -17.43
C VAL A 22 14.43 33.40 -16.51
N VAL A 23 15.44 34.16 -16.92
CA VAL A 23 16.58 34.53 -16.08
C VAL A 23 16.19 35.73 -15.24
N ILE A 24 15.99 35.55 -13.94
CA ILE A 24 15.84 36.67 -13.01
C ILE A 24 17.24 37.00 -12.48
N LEU A 25 17.81 38.11 -12.95
CA LEU A 25 19.01 38.71 -12.44
C LEU A 25 18.67 39.50 -11.16
N PHE A 26 19.05 38.98 -10.01
CA PHE A 26 19.13 39.79 -8.79
C PHE A 26 20.45 40.54 -8.76
N SER A 27 20.36 41.86 -8.99
CA SER A 27 21.45 42.78 -8.79
C SER A 27 21.58 43.07 -7.28
N PHE A 28 22.56 42.50 -6.63
CA PHE A 28 23.00 42.96 -5.31
C PHE A 28 23.80 44.23 -5.50
N GLY A 29 23.23 45.34 -5.08
CA GLY A 29 23.96 46.61 -4.95
C GLY A 29 24.90 46.55 -3.74
N CYS A 30 26.19 46.56 -4.03
CA CYS A 30 27.23 46.79 -3.03
C CYS A 30 27.32 48.33 -2.82
N GLY A 31 26.81 48.81 -1.68
CA GLY A 31 27.10 50.18 -1.21
C GLY A 31 28.38 50.22 -0.37
N PRO A 32 29.16 51.27 -0.41
CA PRO A 32 30.38 51.36 0.39
C PRO A 32 30.03 51.49 1.89
N VAL A 33 30.74 50.72 2.73
CA VAL A 33 30.67 50.76 4.18
C VAL A 33 31.61 51.87 4.62
N ASP A 34 31.09 52.90 5.30
CA ASP A 34 31.88 54.01 5.86
C ASP A 34 32.70 53.50 7.04
N GLU A 35 34.01 53.91 7.07
CA GLU A 35 35.00 53.46 8.04
C GLU A 35 34.77 53.99 9.47
N GLU A 36 33.72 54.75 9.73
CA GLU A 36 33.47 55.36 11.06
C GLU A 36 32.71 54.44 12.05
N ASP A 37 32.18 53.31 11.63
CA ASP A 37 31.40 52.44 12.50
C ASP A 37 32.19 51.33 13.20
N ILE A 38 33.50 51.27 13.01
CA ILE A 38 34.36 50.21 13.57
C ILE A 38 34.94 50.54 14.96
N GLU A 39 35.00 51.80 15.35
CA GLU A 39 35.58 52.18 16.63
C GLU A 39 34.70 52.04 17.88
N GLN A 40 33.41 51.69 17.70
CA GLN A 40 32.49 51.56 18.82
C GLN A 40 32.36 50.10 19.36
N LEU A 41 33.09 49.17 18.77
CA LEU A 41 33.04 47.74 19.16
C LEU A 41 34.23 47.25 19.98
N LEU A 42 35.17 48.18 20.38
CA LEU A 42 36.33 47.79 21.14
C LEU A 42 36.35 48.49 22.56
N GLN A 43 35.31 48.28 23.36
CA GLN A 43 35.37 48.47 24.78
C GLN A 43 35.37 47.14 25.52
N PRO A 44 36.37 46.89 26.40
CA PRO A 44 36.37 45.64 27.18
C PRO A 44 35.36 45.79 28.33
N GLU A 45 34.29 44.97 28.27
CA GLU A 45 33.38 44.74 29.39
C GLU A 45 34.08 43.92 30.47
N GLU A 46 34.05 44.45 31.66
CA GLU A 46 34.56 43.85 32.89
C GLU A 46 33.80 42.54 33.21
N ALA A 47 34.56 41.49 33.41
CA ALA A 47 34.04 40.17 33.73
C ALA A 47 33.35 40.16 35.09
N THR A 48 32.03 40.04 35.14
CA THR A 48 31.30 39.53 36.31
C THR A 48 31.05 38.05 36.12
N ASP A 49 31.80 37.27 36.91
CA ASP A 49 31.74 35.84 37.02
C ASP A 49 30.42 35.42 37.71
N THR A 50 29.40 35.11 36.89
CA THR A 50 28.19 34.43 37.33
C THR A 50 27.92 33.32 36.32
N PRO A 51 28.02 32.04 36.72
CA PRO A 51 27.74 30.95 35.79
C PRO A 51 26.27 30.97 35.39
N PRO A 52 25.97 30.81 34.09
CA PRO A 52 24.59 30.72 33.64
C PRO A 52 23.95 29.41 34.17
N PRO A 53 22.61 29.41 34.42
CA PRO A 53 21.93 28.20 34.84
C PRO A 53 22.05 27.17 33.74
N MET A 54 22.46 25.93 34.11
CA MET A 54 22.47 24.79 33.23
C MET A 54 21.04 24.54 32.75
N THR A 55 20.76 24.98 31.54
CA THR A 55 19.58 24.53 30.80
C THR A 55 19.87 23.08 30.43
N THR A 56 19.19 22.16 31.06
CA THR A 56 19.16 20.78 30.65
C THR A 56 18.47 20.76 29.26
N GLU A 57 19.28 20.77 28.21
CA GLU A 57 18.77 20.40 26.89
C GLU A 57 18.31 18.95 27.00
N THR A 58 17.01 18.79 27.11
CA THR A 58 16.37 17.48 26.86
C THR A 58 16.62 17.21 25.36
N GLU A 59 17.62 16.38 25.08
CA GLU A 59 17.73 15.79 23.76
C GLU A 59 16.38 15.10 23.47
N ALA A 60 15.57 15.76 22.64
CA ALA A 60 14.45 15.09 22.02
C ALA A 60 15.06 14.00 21.14
N THR A 61 15.01 12.78 21.61
CA THR A 61 15.26 11.60 20.78
C THR A 61 14.25 11.68 19.65
N ILE A 62 14.71 12.07 18.46
CA ILE A 62 13.93 11.95 17.24
C ILE A 62 13.89 10.43 17.02
N GLU A 63 12.81 9.79 17.45
CA GLU A 63 12.52 8.44 17.03
C GLU A 63 12.30 8.53 15.51
N GLU A 64 13.20 7.95 14.73
CA GLU A 64 12.99 7.72 13.31
C GLU A 64 11.65 7.01 13.18
N PRO A 65 10.76 7.43 12.24
CA PRO A 65 9.50 6.75 12.05
C PRO A 65 9.80 5.29 11.73
N VAL A 66 9.39 4.40 12.62
CA VAL A 66 9.47 2.96 12.38
C VAL A 66 8.59 2.71 11.16
N GLY A 67 9.23 2.41 10.03
CA GLY A 67 8.50 2.08 8.80
C GLY A 67 7.61 0.88 9.05
N LEU A 68 6.44 0.84 8.40
CA LEU A 68 5.53 -0.28 8.48
C LEU A 68 6.23 -1.56 7.98
N GLU A 69 6.07 -2.65 8.71
CA GLU A 69 6.69 -3.93 8.37
C GLU A 69 5.85 -4.68 7.32
N THR A 70 6.53 -5.25 6.33
CA THR A 70 5.91 -6.22 5.42
C THR A 70 5.92 -7.59 6.08
N LEU A 71 4.75 -8.14 6.27
CA LEU A 71 4.53 -9.45 6.86
C LEU A 71 4.06 -10.44 5.81
N THR A 72 4.42 -11.71 5.97
CA THR A 72 3.95 -12.82 5.13
C THR A 72 3.19 -13.80 5.99
N PHE A 73 2.00 -14.19 5.54
CA PHE A 73 1.17 -15.18 6.21
C PHE A 73 0.69 -16.25 5.24
N THR A 74 0.60 -17.50 5.71
CA THR A 74 0.00 -18.61 4.97
C THR A 74 -1.18 -19.15 5.76
N ILE A 75 -2.36 -19.06 5.17
CA ILE A 75 -3.61 -19.53 5.79
C ILE A 75 -4.05 -20.85 5.16
N ASP A 76 -4.48 -21.79 6.00
CA ASP A 76 -5.08 -23.06 5.57
C ASP A 76 -6.56 -22.84 5.21
N ALA A 77 -6.82 -22.60 3.93
CA ALA A 77 -8.15 -22.45 3.36
C ALA A 77 -8.58 -23.72 2.58
N THR A 78 -8.09 -24.90 2.99
CA THR A 78 -8.39 -26.17 2.30
C THR A 78 -9.83 -26.63 2.46
N ASN A 79 -10.52 -26.19 3.53
CA ASN A 79 -11.93 -26.50 3.74
C ASN A 79 -12.80 -25.89 2.62
N ARG A 80 -13.78 -26.65 2.14
CA ARG A 80 -14.69 -26.25 1.05
C ARG A 80 -16.04 -25.76 1.54
N GLU A 81 -16.34 -25.96 2.82
CA GLU A 81 -17.63 -25.68 3.43
C GLU A 81 -17.52 -24.55 4.45
N GLU A 82 -16.37 -24.42 5.12
CA GLU A 82 -16.13 -23.46 6.19
C GLU A 82 -15.13 -22.41 5.77
N TRP A 83 -15.34 -21.19 6.25
CA TRP A 83 -14.44 -20.08 6.08
C TRP A 83 -13.41 -20.04 7.21
N VAL A 84 -12.19 -19.62 6.90
CA VAL A 84 -11.16 -19.28 7.87
C VAL A 84 -10.97 -17.78 7.84
N TYR A 85 -10.93 -17.16 9.00
CA TYR A 85 -10.90 -15.71 9.14
C TYR A 85 -9.56 -15.24 9.67
N PHE A 86 -9.14 -14.07 9.22
CA PHE A 86 -7.89 -13.43 9.61
C PHE A 86 -8.15 -11.97 9.99
N SER A 87 -7.40 -11.46 10.99
CA SER A 87 -7.42 -10.06 11.35
C SER A 87 -6.05 -9.43 11.14
N PHE A 88 -6.01 -8.30 10.43
CA PHE A 88 -4.78 -7.54 10.22
C PHE A 88 -4.24 -6.94 11.52
N ALA A 89 -5.12 -6.59 12.45
CA ALA A 89 -4.74 -6.03 13.75
C ALA A 89 -3.98 -7.02 14.63
N THR A 90 -4.36 -8.30 14.59
CA THR A 90 -3.65 -9.36 15.35
C THR A 90 -2.53 -10.02 14.53
N GLY A 91 -2.60 -9.93 13.20
CA GLY A 91 -1.68 -10.62 12.29
C GLY A 91 -1.84 -12.14 12.30
N ASP A 92 -3.02 -12.65 12.67
CA ASP A 92 -3.27 -14.08 12.83
C ASP A 92 -4.70 -14.47 12.49
N VAL A 93 -4.94 -15.78 12.43
CA VAL A 93 -6.26 -16.39 12.29
C VAL A 93 -7.09 -16.08 13.55
N VAL A 94 -8.34 -15.75 13.34
CA VAL A 94 -9.31 -15.52 14.41
C VAL A 94 -10.47 -16.50 14.31
N GLU A 95 -10.88 -17.04 15.46
CA GLU A 95 -12.06 -17.89 15.54
C GLU A 95 -13.30 -17.01 15.67
N VAL A 96 -14.27 -17.21 14.80
CA VAL A 96 -15.49 -16.42 14.72
C VAL A 96 -16.68 -17.36 14.66
N GLU A 97 -17.54 -17.33 15.69
CA GLU A 97 -18.74 -18.18 15.74
C GLU A 97 -19.86 -17.64 14.82
N ASP A 98 -19.99 -16.33 14.73
CA ASP A 98 -21.00 -15.63 13.94
C ASP A 98 -20.35 -14.49 13.14
N ALA A 99 -19.86 -14.82 11.96
CA ALA A 99 -19.11 -13.89 11.13
C ALA A 99 -19.97 -12.74 10.56
N GLU A 100 -21.27 -12.96 10.38
CA GLU A 100 -22.20 -11.97 9.86
C GLU A 100 -22.50 -10.85 10.88
N ASN A 101 -22.24 -11.10 12.17
CA ASN A 101 -22.48 -10.16 13.25
C ASN A 101 -21.21 -9.81 14.05
N SER A 102 -20.04 -10.18 13.57
CA SER A 102 -18.76 -9.97 14.25
C SER A 102 -17.84 -9.04 13.47
N GLU A 103 -17.26 -8.04 14.14
CA GLU A 103 -16.19 -7.18 13.62
C GLU A 103 -14.78 -7.71 13.95
N ALA A 104 -14.68 -8.91 14.54
CA ALA A 104 -13.40 -9.46 14.99
C ALA A 104 -12.48 -9.97 13.85
N TRP A 105 -12.92 -9.93 12.62
CA TRP A 105 -12.19 -10.39 11.45
C TRP A 105 -12.20 -9.34 10.34
N ASP A 106 -11.24 -9.39 9.45
CA ASP A 106 -11.11 -8.44 8.34
C ASP A 106 -11.28 -9.11 6.98
N ILE A 107 -10.67 -10.29 6.81
CA ILE A 107 -10.65 -11.03 5.56
C ILE A 107 -10.90 -12.52 5.84
N GLY A 108 -11.77 -13.13 5.04
CA GLY A 108 -12.13 -14.56 5.15
C GLY A 108 -11.73 -15.31 3.90
N PHE A 109 -11.29 -16.56 4.08
CA PHE A 109 -10.76 -17.42 3.03
C PHE A 109 -11.50 -18.75 2.97
N GLN A 110 -11.87 -19.17 1.76
CA GLN A 110 -12.40 -20.50 1.47
C GLN A 110 -11.91 -20.90 0.07
N ARG A 111 -10.89 -21.75 0.01
CA ARG A 111 -10.22 -22.11 -1.24
C ARG A 111 -9.70 -20.86 -1.98
N THR A 112 -10.23 -20.58 -3.16
CA THR A 112 -9.91 -19.39 -3.99
C THR A 112 -10.82 -18.20 -3.72
N GLN A 113 -11.83 -18.37 -2.90
CA GLN A 113 -12.78 -17.34 -2.54
C GLN A 113 -12.23 -16.51 -1.37
N ILE A 114 -12.37 -15.22 -1.46
CA ILE A 114 -11.95 -14.26 -0.45
C ILE A 114 -13.09 -13.28 -0.23
N LYS A 115 -13.55 -13.16 1.00
CA LYS A 115 -14.57 -12.18 1.41
C LYS A 115 -14.01 -11.19 2.42
N LEU A 116 -14.61 -10.02 2.50
CA LEU A 116 -14.22 -8.96 3.41
C LEU A 116 -15.32 -8.72 4.44
N ASN A 117 -14.94 -8.28 5.63
CA ASN A 117 -15.91 -7.92 6.67
C ASN A 117 -16.57 -6.57 6.37
N GLY A 118 -17.51 -6.61 5.42
CA GLY A 118 -18.26 -5.46 4.96
C GLY A 118 -19.30 -5.86 3.92
N GLY A 119 -20.17 -4.95 3.53
CA GLY A 119 -21.27 -5.24 2.64
C GLY A 119 -22.20 -6.33 3.17
N ILE A 120 -22.40 -7.41 2.42
CA ILE A 120 -23.24 -8.54 2.84
C ILE A 120 -22.50 -9.58 3.68
N SER A 121 -21.17 -9.52 3.74
CA SER A 121 -20.34 -10.56 4.37
C SER A 121 -20.07 -10.33 5.85
N GLY A 122 -20.31 -9.12 6.35
CA GLY A 122 -20.11 -8.77 7.75
C GLY A 122 -20.46 -7.31 8.07
N PRO A 123 -20.53 -6.93 9.37
CA PRO A 123 -20.99 -5.62 9.82
C PRO A 123 -19.93 -4.51 9.70
N GLY A 124 -18.67 -4.85 9.41
CA GLY A 124 -17.57 -3.90 9.37
C GLY A 124 -17.54 -3.03 8.12
N MET A 125 -16.45 -2.27 7.96
CA MET A 125 -16.22 -1.38 6.81
C MET A 125 -15.41 -2.05 5.68
N GLY A 126 -15.32 -3.38 5.68
CA GLY A 126 -14.51 -4.17 4.76
C GLY A 126 -14.81 -3.88 3.30
N SER A 127 -13.80 -3.43 2.58
CA SER A 127 -13.89 -3.15 1.14
C SER A 127 -12.50 -3.23 0.51
N ALA A 128 -12.41 -3.41 -0.79
CA ALA A 128 -11.13 -3.50 -1.49
C ALA A 128 -11.11 -2.72 -2.80
N VAL A 129 -9.95 -2.20 -3.13
CA VAL A 129 -9.60 -1.75 -4.47
C VAL A 129 -8.44 -2.59 -5.00
N MET A 130 -8.58 -3.07 -6.23
CA MET A 130 -7.53 -3.82 -6.92
C MET A 130 -6.74 -2.88 -7.81
N LEU A 131 -5.43 -2.83 -7.61
CA LEU A 131 -4.47 -2.14 -8.44
C LEU A 131 -3.81 -3.15 -9.38
N THR A 132 -3.71 -2.81 -10.65
CA THR A 132 -3.12 -3.66 -11.70
C THR A 132 -1.90 -2.99 -12.32
N GLU A 133 -1.04 -3.78 -12.96
CA GLU A 133 0.19 -3.29 -13.60
C GLU A 133 1.11 -2.54 -12.63
N THR A 134 1.14 -3.02 -11.37
CA THR A 134 1.95 -2.43 -10.30
C THR A 134 2.60 -3.54 -9.46
N THR A 135 3.60 -3.18 -8.66
CA THR A 135 4.22 -4.09 -7.68
C THR A 135 3.82 -3.71 -6.26
N PHE A 136 4.00 -4.64 -5.33
CA PHE A 136 3.70 -4.42 -3.92
C PHE A 136 4.47 -3.22 -3.35
N GLU A 137 5.75 -3.08 -3.68
CA GLU A 137 6.62 -1.99 -3.22
C GLU A 137 6.25 -0.64 -3.84
N ALA A 138 5.73 -0.64 -5.07
CA ALA A 138 5.33 0.59 -5.75
C ALA A 138 4.08 1.24 -5.15
N VAL A 139 3.26 0.47 -4.44
CA VAL A 139 2.07 0.99 -3.74
C VAL A 139 2.49 1.56 -2.39
N THR A 140 2.76 2.85 -2.34
CA THR A 140 3.17 3.58 -1.12
C THR A 140 2.04 4.33 -0.45
N ALA A 141 0.87 4.39 -1.09
CA ALA A 141 -0.32 5.03 -0.52
C ALA A 141 -1.60 4.35 -1.01
N ALA A 142 -2.60 4.35 -0.15
CA ALA A 142 -3.94 3.87 -0.45
C ALA A 142 -4.66 4.83 -1.39
N PRO A 143 -5.37 4.33 -2.43
CA PRO A 143 -6.26 5.15 -3.25
C PRO A 143 -7.35 5.81 -2.41
N ALA A 144 -7.76 7.03 -2.80
CA ALA A 144 -8.82 7.75 -2.12
C ALA A 144 -10.23 7.16 -2.39
N ASP A 145 -10.40 6.47 -3.52
CA ASP A 145 -11.68 5.92 -3.98
C ASP A 145 -11.52 4.60 -4.74
N GLY A 146 -12.61 4.08 -5.32
CA GLY A 146 -12.59 2.85 -6.11
C GLY A 146 -12.81 1.58 -5.29
N TYR A 147 -12.99 1.69 -3.98
CA TYR A 147 -13.26 0.54 -3.11
C TYR A 147 -14.61 -0.09 -3.41
N ARG A 148 -14.66 -1.41 -3.36
CA ARG A 148 -15.86 -2.22 -3.51
C ARG A 148 -16.06 -3.07 -2.27
N GLU A 149 -17.31 -3.23 -1.87
CA GLU A 149 -17.75 -4.13 -0.82
C GLU A 149 -18.25 -5.45 -1.43
N ASP A 150 -18.40 -6.46 -0.59
CA ASP A 150 -19.07 -7.70 -0.96
C ASP A 150 -20.56 -7.45 -1.17
N THR A 151 -21.11 -7.98 -2.25
CA THR A 151 -22.53 -7.86 -2.63
C THR A 151 -23.14 -9.23 -2.90
N GLU A 152 -24.47 -9.29 -3.04
CA GLU A 152 -25.16 -10.54 -3.42
C GLU A 152 -24.69 -11.09 -4.76
N ASP A 153 -24.25 -10.24 -5.68
CA ASP A 153 -23.83 -10.62 -7.02
C ASP A 153 -22.37 -11.05 -7.10
N THR A 154 -21.50 -10.44 -6.27
CA THR A 154 -20.05 -10.71 -6.32
C THR A 154 -19.32 -10.25 -5.06
N LEU A 155 -18.23 -10.93 -4.74
CA LEU A 155 -17.28 -10.50 -3.73
C LEU A 155 -16.41 -9.34 -4.25
N ALA A 156 -15.95 -8.48 -3.35
CA ALA A 156 -15.05 -7.36 -3.65
C ALA A 156 -13.76 -7.84 -4.34
N ILE A 157 -13.20 -8.95 -3.85
CA ILE A 157 -12.10 -9.67 -4.51
C ILE A 157 -12.72 -10.80 -5.35
N VAL A 158 -12.92 -10.53 -6.64
CA VAL A 158 -13.66 -11.40 -7.54
C VAL A 158 -13.04 -12.81 -7.59
N PRO A 159 -13.76 -13.90 -7.24
CA PRO A 159 -13.21 -15.25 -7.19
C PRO A 159 -13.19 -15.91 -8.58
N GLN A 160 -12.65 -15.23 -9.57
CA GLN A 160 -12.61 -15.69 -10.95
C GLN A 160 -11.20 -15.53 -11.53
N SER A 161 -10.77 -16.55 -12.28
CA SER A 161 -9.50 -16.53 -13.01
C SER A 161 -9.34 -15.26 -13.83
N GLU A 162 -8.18 -14.63 -13.74
CA GLU A 162 -7.76 -13.40 -14.44
C GLU A 162 -8.50 -12.11 -14.02
N LYS A 163 -9.60 -12.24 -13.26
CA LYS A 163 -10.38 -11.08 -12.79
C LYS A 163 -10.15 -10.75 -11.32
N GLY A 164 -9.73 -11.72 -10.53
CA GLY A 164 -9.37 -11.57 -9.14
C GLY A 164 -7.85 -11.64 -8.95
N TRP A 165 -7.43 -12.40 -7.97
CA TRP A 165 -6.05 -12.48 -7.52
C TRP A 165 -5.22 -13.57 -8.21
N TYR A 166 -5.85 -14.45 -9.02
CA TYR A 166 -5.20 -15.63 -9.60
C TYR A 166 -5.54 -15.86 -11.05
N ILE A 167 -4.72 -16.68 -11.71
CA ILE A 167 -5.02 -17.34 -12.98
C ILE A 167 -5.14 -18.85 -12.78
N TYR A 168 -6.14 -19.48 -13.41
CA TYR A 168 -6.25 -20.93 -13.55
C TYR A 168 -5.68 -21.36 -14.90
N THR A 169 -4.66 -22.22 -14.89
CA THR A 169 -3.91 -22.57 -16.08
C THR A 169 -4.63 -23.53 -17.02
N GLY A 170 -5.70 -24.19 -16.57
CA GLY A 170 -6.34 -25.24 -17.35
C GLY A 170 -5.47 -26.50 -17.55
N PRO A 171 -5.95 -27.43 -18.43
CA PRO A 171 -5.17 -28.64 -18.71
C PRO A 171 -3.82 -28.36 -19.36
N PRO A 172 -2.77 -29.13 -19.11
CA PRO A 172 -2.78 -30.35 -18.27
C PRO A 172 -2.52 -30.09 -16.78
N THR A 173 -2.12 -28.91 -16.40
CA THR A 173 -1.60 -28.64 -15.06
C THR A 173 -2.68 -28.36 -14.02
N HIS A 174 -3.76 -27.67 -14.41
CA HIS A 174 -4.87 -27.27 -13.52
C HIS A 174 -4.43 -26.45 -12.31
N TRP A 175 -3.35 -25.66 -12.44
CA TRP A 175 -2.83 -24.87 -11.36
C TRP A 175 -3.61 -23.57 -11.15
N ILE A 176 -3.64 -23.14 -9.91
CA ILE A 176 -4.02 -21.80 -9.49
C ILE A 176 -2.72 -21.06 -9.20
N LEU A 177 -2.44 -19.99 -9.94
CA LEU A 177 -1.24 -19.19 -9.79
C LEU A 177 -1.63 -17.75 -9.46
N PRO A 178 -1.07 -17.16 -8.40
CA PRO A 178 -1.27 -15.74 -8.12
C PRO A 178 -0.81 -14.86 -9.30
N LEU A 179 -1.46 -13.71 -9.46
CA LEU A 179 -1.11 -12.69 -10.44
C LEU A 179 -0.17 -11.67 -9.78
N GLU A 180 1.09 -11.66 -10.22
CA GLU A 180 2.17 -10.86 -9.60
C GLU A 180 2.00 -9.35 -9.82
N ASP A 181 1.24 -8.96 -10.84
CA ASP A 181 0.97 -7.56 -11.20
C ASP A 181 -0.25 -6.96 -10.46
N ARG A 182 -0.73 -7.61 -9.39
CA ARG A 182 -1.94 -7.21 -8.67
C ARG A 182 -1.72 -7.03 -7.19
N VAL A 183 -2.02 -5.82 -6.75
CA VAL A 183 -2.01 -5.44 -5.34
C VAL A 183 -3.40 -5.00 -4.94
N PHE A 184 -3.86 -5.45 -3.79
CA PHE A 184 -5.13 -5.04 -3.22
C PHE A 184 -4.88 -4.07 -2.07
N VAL A 185 -5.60 -2.96 -2.06
CA VAL A 185 -5.70 -2.15 -0.84
C VAL A 185 -7.05 -2.46 -0.22
N ILE A 186 -7.02 -2.99 0.98
CA ILE A 186 -8.18 -3.47 1.72
C ILE A 186 -8.43 -2.51 2.88
N LYS A 187 -9.67 -2.08 3.03
CA LYS A 187 -10.17 -1.49 4.25
C LYS A 187 -10.60 -2.62 5.18
N ALA A 188 -10.04 -2.66 6.38
CA ALA A 188 -10.36 -3.62 7.44
C ALA A 188 -11.75 -3.36 8.02
N ALA A 189 -12.22 -4.23 8.90
CA ALA A 189 -13.53 -4.08 9.54
C ALA A 189 -13.67 -2.77 10.33
N ASP A 190 -12.60 -2.32 10.99
CA ASP A 190 -12.52 -1.09 11.78
C ASP A 190 -12.22 0.17 10.92
N GLY A 191 -12.01 0.00 9.62
CA GLY A 191 -11.69 1.08 8.67
C GLY A 191 -10.21 1.39 8.53
N THR A 192 -9.32 0.73 9.24
CA THR A 192 -7.87 0.79 8.98
C THR A 192 -7.54 0.20 7.62
N LEU A 193 -6.33 0.39 7.12
CA LEU A 193 -5.96 0.00 5.76
C LEU A 193 -4.88 -1.07 5.77
N ALA A 194 -5.01 -2.03 4.87
CA ALA A 194 -3.96 -3.01 4.59
C ALA A 194 -3.66 -3.06 3.09
N LYS A 195 -2.37 -3.08 2.75
CA LYS A 195 -1.90 -3.40 1.40
C LYS A 195 -1.60 -4.88 1.35
N VAL A 196 -2.14 -5.61 0.36
CA VAL A 196 -2.08 -7.07 0.27
C VAL A 196 -1.71 -7.52 -1.14
N GLN A 197 -0.79 -8.47 -1.26
CA GLN A 197 -0.51 -9.20 -2.48
C GLN A 197 -0.56 -10.71 -2.21
N PHE A 198 -1.29 -11.46 -3.04
CA PHE A 198 -1.32 -12.92 -2.95
C PHE A 198 -0.11 -13.48 -3.69
N VAL A 199 0.65 -14.37 -3.04
CA VAL A 199 1.91 -14.91 -3.57
C VAL A 199 1.93 -16.43 -3.65
N GLY A 200 0.94 -17.13 -3.10
CA GLY A 200 0.87 -18.58 -3.12
C GLY A 200 -0.55 -19.14 -2.96
N TYR A 201 -0.74 -20.40 -3.40
CA TYR A 201 -1.99 -21.16 -3.22
C TYR A 201 -1.75 -22.59 -2.77
N TYR A 202 -0.51 -22.98 -2.63
CA TYR A 202 -0.11 -24.34 -2.30
C TYR A 202 0.71 -24.36 -1.04
N LYS A 203 0.65 -25.47 -0.29
CA LYS A 203 1.56 -25.69 0.85
C LYS A 203 3.01 -25.76 0.37
N ASP A 204 3.23 -26.44 -0.76
CA ASP A 204 4.46 -26.37 -1.53
C ASP A 204 4.21 -25.62 -2.85
N ASN A 205 4.54 -24.33 -2.88
CA ASN A 205 4.37 -23.50 -4.06
C ASN A 205 5.39 -23.79 -5.17
N VAL A 206 6.46 -24.55 -4.91
CA VAL A 206 7.43 -24.97 -5.94
C VAL A 206 6.87 -26.14 -6.74
N ASN A 207 6.46 -27.21 -6.03
CA ASN A 207 5.93 -28.43 -6.66
C ASN A 207 4.43 -28.36 -6.93
N LYS A 208 3.73 -27.34 -6.41
CA LYS A 208 2.27 -27.17 -6.51
C LYS A 208 1.51 -28.31 -5.82
N GLU A 209 2.01 -28.72 -4.66
CA GLU A 209 1.41 -29.77 -3.83
C GLU A 209 0.53 -29.17 -2.75
N ASP A 210 -0.53 -29.91 -2.35
CA ASP A 210 -1.48 -29.52 -1.31
C ASP A 210 -2.11 -28.13 -1.54
N SER A 211 -3.07 -28.07 -2.46
CA SER A 211 -3.75 -26.82 -2.82
C SER A 211 -4.71 -26.30 -1.74
N GLY A 212 -4.85 -24.99 -1.63
CA GLY A 212 -5.75 -24.31 -0.71
C GLY A 212 -5.03 -23.66 0.48
N PHE A 213 -3.71 -23.63 0.45
CA PHE A 213 -2.91 -22.84 1.37
C PHE A 213 -2.62 -21.49 0.71
N VAL A 214 -3.39 -20.47 1.09
CA VAL A 214 -3.24 -19.14 0.51
C VAL A 214 -2.14 -18.39 1.24
N THR A 215 -1.07 -18.04 0.52
CA THR A 215 0.01 -17.21 1.04
C THR A 215 -0.13 -15.80 0.51
N PHE A 216 -0.03 -14.82 1.38
CA PHE A 216 -0.08 -13.41 1.04
C PHE A 216 0.95 -12.60 1.83
N GLU A 217 1.44 -11.54 1.20
CA GLU A 217 2.23 -10.49 1.83
C GLU A 217 1.32 -9.30 2.12
N TYR A 218 1.54 -8.65 3.25
CA TYR A 218 0.73 -7.48 3.61
C TYR A 218 1.51 -6.48 4.45
N VAL A 219 1.05 -5.24 4.38
CA VAL A 219 1.40 -4.16 5.31
C VAL A 219 0.10 -3.65 5.89
N HIS A 220 -0.03 -3.64 7.21
CA HIS A 220 -1.17 -3.07 7.91
C HIS A 220 -0.83 -1.67 8.40
N GLN A 221 -1.70 -0.69 8.12
CA GLN A 221 -1.61 0.69 8.57
C GLN A 221 -2.64 0.94 9.68
N PRO A 222 -2.22 0.84 10.97
CA PRO A 222 -3.15 0.86 12.10
C PRO A 222 -3.58 2.25 12.53
N ASP A 223 -2.89 3.32 12.08
CA ASP A 223 -3.14 4.69 12.54
C ASP A 223 -4.22 5.42 11.72
N GLY A 224 -4.78 4.75 10.70
CA GLY A 224 -5.79 5.30 9.80
C GLY A 224 -5.24 6.25 8.73
N SER A 225 -3.93 6.41 8.61
CA SER A 225 -3.32 7.14 7.50
C SER A 225 -3.40 6.35 6.20
N GLN A 226 -3.19 7.02 5.06
CA GLN A 226 -3.19 6.37 3.75
C GLN A 226 -1.80 5.92 3.29
N ASN A 227 -0.75 6.16 4.04
CA ASN A 227 0.63 5.86 3.65
C ASN A 227 1.04 4.46 4.13
N PHE A 228 1.74 3.73 3.25
CA PHE A 228 2.32 2.42 3.51
C PHE A 228 3.84 2.47 3.52
#